data_33134fba64e98ec08febd827987039cd
#
_entry.id   33134fba64e98ec08febd827987039cd
#
_cell.length_a   1.000
_cell.length_b   1.000
_cell.length_c   1.000
_cell.angle_alpha   90.00
_cell.angle_beta   90.00
_cell.angle_gamma   90.00
#
_symmetry.space_group_name_H-M   'P 1'
#
loop_
_entity.id
_entity.type
_entity.pdbx_description
1 polymer ?
#
loop_
_entity_poly.entity_id
_entity_poly.type
_entity_poly.pdbx_seq_one_letter_code
_entity_poly.pdbx_strand_id
1 'polypeptide(L)'
;MNINLTKLITNLTDEIKIDDEVTIDDKLLENTDIKKISKVKVKGNIYPEGSNFSINLNIKCILTLVCSISLKDVEYNIDINVNEIIGENDDILEENNKIINNSIDLIPIIWQNIILEVPLKVVRPDIEVKNINGDGWRFITDEEVVEKEIDPRLEKLKEFLGE
;
A
#
# COMPACT_ATOMS: atom_id res chain seq x y z
N MET A 1 16.26 -7.98 3.93
CA MET A 1 16.67 -8.48 2.58
C MET A 1 17.75 -7.56 2.04
N ASN A 2 19.01 -7.90 2.32
CA ASN A 2 20.14 -7.04 1.95
C ASN A 2 20.68 -7.39 0.56
N ILE A 3 20.76 -6.40 -0.31
CA ILE A 3 21.30 -6.52 -1.67
C ILE A 3 22.62 -5.76 -1.75
N ASN A 4 23.66 -6.44 -2.20
CA ASN A 4 24.98 -5.85 -2.39
C ASN A 4 25.09 -5.19 -3.78
N LEU A 5 25.32 -3.89 -3.81
CA LEU A 5 25.37 -3.07 -5.03
C LEU A 5 26.81 -2.94 -5.60
N THR A 6 27.82 -3.57 -4.97
CA THR A 6 29.23 -3.43 -5.40
C THR A 6 29.44 -3.73 -6.87
N LYS A 7 28.72 -4.72 -7.42
CA LYS A 7 28.82 -5.08 -8.86
C LYS A 7 28.31 -3.98 -9.78
N LEU A 8 27.29 -3.24 -9.37
CA LEU A 8 26.76 -2.09 -10.12
C LEU A 8 27.70 -0.90 -9.99
N ILE A 9 28.20 -0.62 -8.78
CA ILE A 9 29.13 0.48 -8.51
C ILE A 9 30.44 0.32 -9.28
N THR A 10 30.92 -0.92 -9.40
CA THR A 10 32.16 -1.22 -10.13
C THR A 10 31.95 -1.43 -11.64
N ASN A 11 30.73 -1.20 -12.15
CA ASN A 11 30.33 -1.42 -13.56
C ASN A 11 30.65 -2.85 -14.07
N LEU A 12 30.60 -3.84 -13.19
CA LEU A 12 30.75 -5.25 -13.56
C LEU A 12 29.45 -5.84 -14.14
N THR A 13 28.33 -5.26 -13.78
CA THR A 13 26.99 -5.62 -14.30
C THR A 13 26.15 -4.37 -14.48
N ASP A 14 25.26 -4.39 -15.47
CA ASP A 14 24.33 -3.28 -15.75
C ASP A 14 23.05 -3.37 -14.91
N GLU A 15 22.75 -4.56 -14.39
CA GLU A 15 21.57 -4.79 -13.55
C GLU A 15 21.82 -5.89 -12.52
N ILE A 16 21.06 -5.84 -11.41
CA ILE A 16 20.90 -6.94 -10.45
C ILE A 16 19.45 -7.39 -10.51
N LYS A 17 19.22 -8.64 -10.86
CA LYS A 17 17.88 -9.26 -10.85
C LYS A 17 17.55 -9.77 -9.46
N ILE A 18 16.29 -9.56 -9.06
CA ILE A 18 15.71 -9.99 -7.80
C ILE A 18 14.57 -10.95 -8.13
N ASP A 19 14.62 -12.15 -7.57
CA ASP A 19 13.52 -13.12 -7.58
C ASP A 19 13.62 -13.89 -6.26
N ASP A 20 12.98 -13.38 -5.23
CA ASP A 20 13.12 -13.90 -3.87
C ASP A 20 11.79 -13.88 -3.13
N GLU A 21 11.73 -14.61 -2.02
CA GLU A 21 10.58 -14.70 -1.15
C GLU A 21 11.00 -14.33 0.28
N VAL A 22 10.39 -13.27 0.83
CA VAL A 22 10.74 -12.74 2.14
C VAL A 22 9.60 -12.91 3.14
N THR A 23 9.95 -13.06 4.39
CA THR A 23 9.01 -13.06 5.52
C THR A 23 9.16 -11.72 6.25
N ILE A 24 8.04 -11.03 6.45
CA ILE A 24 7.99 -9.80 7.23
C ILE A 24 7.94 -10.15 8.72
N ASP A 25 8.68 -9.41 9.54
CA ASP A 25 8.69 -9.60 11.00
C ASP A 25 7.33 -9.19 11.59
N ASP A 26 6.78 -10.03 12.46
CA ASP A 26 5.49 -9.78 13.13
C ASP A 26 5.49 -8.46 13.93
N LYS A 27 6.65 -7.98 14.36
CA LYS A 27 6.78 -6.67 15.01
C LYS A 27 6.36 -5.50 14.12
N LEU A 28 6.53 -5.63 12.81
CA LEU A 28 6.10 -4.61 11.86
C LEU A 28 4.58 -4.56 11.70
N LEU A 29 3.88 -5.65 12.05
CA LEU A 29 2.43 -5.72 12.05
C LEU A 29 1.82 -5.01 13.27
N GLU A 30 2.60 -4.83 14.35
CA GLU A 30 2.16 -4.11 15.54
C GLU A 30 1.76 -2.68 15.14
N ASN A 31 0.60 -2.22 15.60
CA ASN A 31 -0.01 -0.91 15.28
C ASN A 31 -0.50 -0.75 13.83
N THR A 32 -0.75 -1.84 13.12
CA THR A 32 -1.41 -1.85 11.81
C THR A 32 -2.73 -2.61 11.87
N ASP A 33 -3.59 -2.43 10.85
CA ASP A 33 -4.84 -3.19 10.71
C ASP A 33 -4.62 -4.58 10.10
N ILE A 34 -3.35 -4.98 9.88
CA ILE A 34 -2.98 -6.27 9.29
C ILE A 34 -2.84 -7.32 10.39
N LYS A 35 -3.71 -8.32 10.40
CA LYS A 35 -3.60 -9.45 11.34
C LYS A 35 -2.50 -10.43 10.98
N LYS A 36 -2.35 -10.70 9.68
CA LYS A 36 -1.36 -11.64 9.15
C LYS A 36 -0.94 -11.23 7.75
N ILE A 37 0.27 -11.58 7.40
CA ILE A 37 0.81 -11.46 6.05
C ILE A 37 1.39 -12.80 5.60
N SER A 38 1.13 -13.20 4.37
CA SER A 38 1.78 -14.35 3.75
C SER A 38 3.27 -14.04 3.52
N LYS A 39 4.03 -15.02 3.06
CA LYS A 39 5.34 -14.72 2.49
C LYS A 39 5.17 -13.75 1.31
N VAL A 40 6.06 -12.78 1.23
CA VAL A 40 6.06 -11.75 0.20
C VAL A 40 6.98 -12.18 -0.92
N LYS A 41 6.43 -12.37 -2.11
CA LYS A 41 7.19 -12.63 -3.35
C LYS A 41 7.62 -11.31 -3.95
N VAL A 42 8.92 -11.17 -4.18
CA VAL A 42 9.52 -9.96 -4.72
C VAL A 42 10.29 -10.31 -5.98
N LYS A 43 9.89 -9.72 -7.10
CA LYS A 43 10.57 -9.86 -8.38
C LYS A 43 10.89 -8.49 -8.94
N GLY A 44 12.07 -8.36 -9.52
CA GLY A 44 12.44 -7.09 -10.12
C GLY A 44 13.90 -6.96 -10.47
N ASN A 45 14.34 -5.72 -10.59
CA ASN A 45 15.72 -5.41 -10.92
C ASN A 45 16.14 -4.07 -10.31
N ILE A 46 17.45 -3.96 -10.09
CA ILE A 46 18.12 -2.72 -9.69
C ILE A 46 19.15 -2.40 -10.76
N TYR A 47 19.18 -1.15 -11.19
CA TYR A 47 20.14 -0.65 -12.16
C TYR A 47 20.67 0.74 -11.79
N PRO A 48 21.87 1.11 -12.20
CA PRO A 48 22.44 2.41 -11.94
C PRO A 48 21.74 3.49 -12.77
N GLU A 49 21.45 4.63 -12.18
CA GLU A 49 20.86 5.80 -12.82
C GLU A 49 21.63 7.06 -12.41
N GLY A 50 22.68 7.39 -13.17
CA GLY A 50 23.59 8.47 -12.83
C GLY A 50 24.37 8.18 -11.55
N SER A 51 24.20 9.00 -10.51
CA SER A 51 24.75 8.76 -9.16
C SER A 51 23.83 7.97 -8.25
N ASN A 52 22.65 7.60 -8.73
CA ASN A 52 21.60 6.92 -7.97
C ASN A 52 21.39 5.50 -8.47
N PHE A 53 20.51 4.76 -7.80
CA PHE A 53 20.03 3.45 -8.22
C PHE A 53 18.53 3.46 -8.40
N SER A 54 18.07 3.00 -9.53
CA SER A 54 16.65 2.79 -9.80
C SER A 54 16.28 1.35 -9.45
N ILE A 55 15.23 1.19 -8.63
CA ILE A 55 14.73 -0.07 -8.12
C ILE A 55 13.33 -0.28 -8.66
N ASN A 56 13.14 -1.33 -9.46
CA ASN A 56 11.84 -1.73 -9.96
C ASN A 56 11.47 -3.07 -9.37
N LEU A 57 10.40 -3.13 -8.59
CA LEU A 57 9.93 -4.33 -7.94
C LEU A 57 8.46 -4.59 -8.27
N ASN A 58 8.13 -5.85 -8.50
CA ASN A 58 6.78 -6.37 -8.40
C ASN A 58 6.67 -7.12 -7.08
N ILE A 59 5.74 -6.70 -6.23
CA ILE A 59 5.53 -7.24 -4.88
C ILE A 59 4.17 -7.92 -4.84
N LYS A 60 4.14 -9.20 -4.42
CA LYS A 60 2.91 -9.98 -4.29
C LYS A 60 2.83 -10.63 -2.92
N CYS A 61 1.72 -10.44 -2.24
CA CYS A 61 1.41 -11.11 -0.98
C CYS A 61 -0.10 -11.15 -0.74
N ILE A 62 -0.49 -11.88 0.31
CA ILE A 62 -1.86 -11.94 0.80
C ILE A 62 -1.86 -11.40 2.23
N LEU A 63 -2.68 -10.40 2.47
CA LEU A 63 -2.92 -9.85 3.79
C LEU A 63 -4.20 -10.45 4.37
N THR A 64 -4.22 -10.68 5.68
CA THR A 64 -5.45 -10.93 6.43
C THR A 64 -5.83 -9.66 7.17
N LEU A 65 -6.92 -9.02 6.73
CA LEU A 65 -7.46 -7.79 7.29
C LEU A 65 -8.77 -8.08 8.05
N VAL A 66 -9.30 -7.08 8.75
CA VAL A 66 -10.58 -7.18 9.45
C VAL A 66 -11.67 -6.51 8.63
N CYS A 67 -12.75 -7.21 8.35
CA CYS A 67 -13.93 -6.63 7.71
C CYS A 67 -14.53 -5.52 8.60
N SER A 68 -14.69 -4.34 8.04
CA SER A 68 -15.21 -3.16 8.76
C SER A 68 -16.67 -3.32 9.23
N ILE A 69 -17.43 -4.27 8.67
CA ILE A 69 -18.84 -4.49 9.01
C ILE A 69 -19.01 -5.70 9.92
N SER A 70 -18.42 -6.86 9.56
CA SER A 70 -18.64 -8.13 10.29
C SER A 70 -17.58 -8.45 11.32
N LEU A 71 -16.48 -7.69 11.35
CA LEU A 71 -15.29 -7.92 12.19
C LEU A 71 -14.63 -9.30 11.97
N LYS A 72 -14.99 -9.98 10.87
CA LYS A 72 -14.38 -11.27 10.48
C LYS A 72 -13.17 -11.03 9.60
N ASP A 73 -12.32 -12.04 9.52
CA ASP A 73 -11.12 -11.98 8.70
C ASP A 73 -11.46 -11.97 7.20
N VAL A 74 -10.71 -11.18 6.43
CA VAL A 74 -10.80 -11.05 4.97
C VAL A 74 -9.41 -11.18 4.39
N GLU A 75 -9.28 -12.02 3.37
CA GLU A 75 -8.06 -12.08 2.58
C GLU A 75 -8.04 -10.95 1.55
N TYR A 76 -6.96 -10.20 1.52
CA TYR A 76 -6.73 -9.11 0.59
C TYR A 76 -5.44 -9.37 -0.19
N ASN A 77 -5.56 -9.49 -1.51
CA ASN A 77 -4.43 -9.77 -2.38
C ASN A 77 -3.72 -8.47 -2.76
N ILE A 78 -2.40 -8.43 -2.54
CA ILE A 78 -1.51 -7.37 -3.00
C ILE A 78 -0.75 -7.86 -4.24
N ASP A 79 -0.77 -7.06 -5.30
CA ASP A 79 0.04 -7.24 -6.52
C ASP A 79 0.37 -5.84 -7.06
N ILE A 80 1.51 -5.31 -6.63
CA ILE A 80 1.93 -3.94 -6.94
C ILE A 80 3.27 -3.87 -7.64
N ASN A 81 3.43 -2.84 -8.46
CA ASN A 81 4.70 -2.49 -9.08
C ASN A 81 5.21 -1.22 -8.40
N VAL A 82 6.43 -1.30 -7.91
CA VAL A 82 7.12 -0.24 -7.17
C VAL A 82 8.30 0.23 -8.00
N ASN A 83 8.43 1.54 -8.17
CA ASN A 83 9.58 2.17 -8.81
C ASN A 83 10.14 3.22 -7.84
N GLU A 84 11.34 2.99 -7.35
CA GLU A 84 12.02 3.84 -6.39
C GLU A 84 13.39 4.24 -6.92
N ILE A 85 13.80 5.47 -6.66
CA ILE A 85 15.15 5.96 -6.96
C ILE A 85 15.83 6.24 -5.63
N ILE A 86 17.00 5.61 -5.39
CA ILE A 86 17.74 5.75 -4.15
C ILE A 86 19.14 6.28 -4.46
N GLY A 87 19.51 7.36 -3.77
CA GLY A 87 20.80 8.01 -3.88
C GLY A 87 21.69 7.76 -2.66
N GLU A 88 23.01 7.92 -2.84
CA GLU A 88 23.97 7.86 -1.72
C GLU A 88 23.83 9.04 -0.74
N ASN A 89 23.28 10.17 -1.20
CA ASN A 89 23.26 11.45 -0.49
C ASN A 89 21.87 12.01 -0.21
N ASP A 90 20.83 11.18 -0.25
CA ASP A 90 19.49 11.66 0.07
C ASP A 90 19.30 11.82 1.58
N ASP A 91 19.68 13.01 2.09
CA ASP A 91 19.41 13.42 3.48
C ASP A 91 17.90 13.54 3.79
N ILE A 92 17.06 13.45 2.76
CA ILE A 92 15.58 13.56 2.85
C ILE A 92 14.94 12.20 3.03
N LEU A 93 15.63 11.10 2.65
CA LEU A 93 15.08 9.76 2.83
C LEU A 93 15.18 9.35 4.31
N GLU A 94 14.09 8.79 4.81
CA GLU A 94 14.04 8.17 6.13
C GLU A 94 15.25 7.27 6.35
N GLU A 95 15.78 7.19 7.57
CA GLU A 95 16.99 6.43 7.92
C GLU A 95 17.01 4.98 7.40
N ASN A 96 15.86 4.46 7.04
CA ASN A 96 15.64 3.08 6.62
C ASN A 96 15.99 2.78 5.14
N ASN A 97 16.13 3.82 4.29
CA ASN A 97 16.37 3.65 2.84
C ASN A 97 17.79 4.03 2.42
N LYS A 98 18.75 3.99 3.33
CA LYS A 98 20.14 4.39 3.07
C LYS A 98 20.96 3.21 2.54
N ILE A 99 21.86 3.55 1.60
CA ILE A 99 22.91 2.63 1.17
C ILE A 99 24.01 2.62 2.23
N ILE A 100 24.20 1.48 2.89
CA ILE A 100 25.23 1.29 3.91
C ILE A 100 26.23 0.25 3.41
N ASN A 101 27.51 0.59 3.35
CA ASN A 101 28.57 -0.31 2.89
C ASN A 101 28.26 -0.96 1.52
N ASN A 102 27.85 -0.16 0.54
CA ASN A 102 27.45 -0.62 -0.80
C ASN A 102 26.34 -1.68 -0.79
N SER A 103 25.48 -1.66 0.22
CA SER A 103 24.35 -2.58 0.35
C SER A 103 23.10 -1.81 0.73
N ILE A 104 21.97 -2.27 0.23
CA ILE A 104 20.63 -1.75 0.55
C ILE A 104 19.78 -2.84 1.17
N ASP A 105 19.03 -2.47 2.22
CA ASP A 105 17.97 -3.34 2.74
C ASP A 105 16.64 -3.00 2.08
N LEU A 106 16.07 -3.96 1.36
CA LEU A 106 14.79 -3.77 0.67
C LEU A 106 13.56 -4.00 1.56
N ILE A 107 13.72 -4.56 2.77
CA ILE A 107 12.58 -4.82 3.66
C ILE A 107 11.79 -3.56 3.98
N PRO A 108 12.41 -2.43 4.36
CA PRO A 108 11.68 -1.20 4.64
C PRO A 108 10.89 -0.69 3.43
N ILE A 109 11.48 -0.72 2.25
CA ILE A 109 10.85 -0.28 1.00
C ILE A 109 9.64 -1.16 0.68
N ILE A 110 9.81 -2.48 0.74
CA ILE A 110 8.73 -3.45 0.51
C ILE A 110 7.60 -3.22 1.51
N TRP A 111 7.92 -3.08 2.79
CA TRP A 111 6.94 -2.89 3.84
C TRP A 111 6.17 -1.58 3.70
N GLN A 112 6.87 -0.48 3.44
CA GLN A 112 6.25 0.84 3.23
C GLN A 112 5.24 0.80 2.08
N ASN A 113 5.60 0.19 0.95
CA ASN A 113 4.72 0.08 -0.20
C ASN A 113 3.52 -0.85 0.07
N ILE A 114 3.69 -1.93 0.84
CA ILE A 114 2.58 -2.78 1.26
C ILE A 114 1.61 -2.01 2.14
N ILE A 115 2.09 -1.23 3.12
CA ILE A 115 1.24 -0.44 4.02
C ILE A 115 0.44 0.62 3.25
N LEU A 116 1.05 1.27 2.25
CA LEU A 116 0.36 2.26 1.42
C LEU A 116 -0.79 1.67 0.60
N GLU A 117 -0.73 0.38 0.29
CA GLU A 117 -1.77 -0.33 -0.48
C GLU A 117 -2.91 -0.85 0.40
N VAL A 118 -2.75 -0.87 1.73
CA VAL A 118 -3.81 -1.32 2.64
C VAL A 118 -4.99 -0.34 2.59
N PRO A 119 -6.20 -0.78 2.17
CA PRO A 119 -7.34 0.10 2.10
C PRO A 119 -7.84 0.47 3.50
N LEU A 120 -8.28 1.71 3.66
CA LEU A 120 -8.85 2.20 4.93
C LEU A 120 -10.13 1.46 5.35
N LYS A 121 -10.81 0.79 4.41
CA LYS A 121 -12.05 0.07 4.66
C LYS A 121 -12.10 -1.18 3.80
N VAL A 122 -12.25 -2.32 4.44
CA VAL A 122 -12.41 -3.62 3.78
C VAL A 122 -13.78 -4.21 4.13
N VAL A 123 -14.52 -4.63 3.12
CA VAL A 123 -15.81 -5.29 3.27
C VAL A 123 -15.76 -6.64 2.57
N ARG A 124 -16.24 -7.69 3.22
CA ARG A 124 -16.34 -9.01 2.60
C ARG A 124 -17.39 -9.01 1.49
N PRO A 125 -17.12 -9.65 0.34
CA PRO A 125 -18.04 -9.68 -0.80
C PRO A 125 -19.33 -10.47 -0.52
N ASP A 126 -19.32 -11.35 0.50
CA ASP A 126 -20.47 -12.19 0.88
C ASP A 126 -21.40 -11.53 1.91
N ILE A 127 -21.13 -10.29 2.31
CA ILE A 127 -21.99 -9.57 3.24
C ILE A 127 -23.04 -8.79 2.44
N GLU A 128 -24.27 -9.30 2.45
CA GLU A 128 -25.42 -8.46 2.15
C GLU A 128 -25.56 -7.44 3.28
N VAL A 129 -25.24 -6.19 2.99
CA VAL A 129 -25.54 -5.08 3.90
C VAL A 129 -27.06 -4.91 3.92
N LYS A 130 -27.72 -5.64 4.80
CA LYS A 130 -29.15 -5.41 5.06
C LYS A 130 -29.28 -3.99 5.56
N ASN A 131 -30.24 -3.25 4.98
CA ASN A 131 -30.60 -1.91 5.41
C ASN A 131 -30.81 -1.88 6.92
N ILE A 132 -29.77 -1.55 7.68
CA ILE A 132 -29.84 -1.39 9.12
C ILE A 132 -30.39 0.01 9.34
N ASN A 133 -31.68 0.07 9.73
CA ASN A 133 -32.37 1.32 10.02
C ASN A 133 -32.69 1.36 11.50
N GLY A 134 -32.51 2.53 12.11
CA GLY A 134 -32.96 2.84 13.45
C GLY A 134 -33.85 4.07 13.45
N ASP A 135 -34.39 4.43 14.62
CA ASP A 135 -35.22 5.62 14.74
C ASP A 135 -34.37 6.87 14.46
N GLY A 136 -34.65 7.56 13.35
CA GLY A 136 -33.93 8.78 12.93
C GLY A 136 -32.60 8.57 12.22
N TRP A 137 -32.17 7.34 11.92
CA TRP A 137 -30.96 7.05 11.16
C TRP A 137 -31.09 5.81 10.25
N ARG A 138 -30.35 5.79 9.15
CA ARG A 138 -30.19 4.60 8.30
C ARG A 138 -28.74 4.44 7.86
N PHE A 139 -28.32 3.20 7.72
CA PHE A 139 -27.02 2.88 7.11
C PHE A 139 -27.16 2.97 5.59
N ILE A 140 -26.33 3.78 4.94
CA ILE A 140 -26.28 3.95 3.48
C ILE A 140 -24.98 3.32 2.99
N THR A 141 -25.07 2.43 1.99
CA THR A 141 -23.89 1.90 1.29
C THR A 141 -23.51 2.82 0.15
N ASP A 142 -22.23 2.75 -0.28
CA ASP A 142 -21.71 3.55 -1.40
C ASP A 142 -22.44 3.26 -2.73
N GLU A 143 -23.13 2.11 -2.83
CA GLU A 143 -23.94 1.73 -3.99
C GLU A 143 -25.34 2.37 -4.00
N GLU A 144 -25.83 2.80 -2.85
CA GLU A 144 -27.07 3.58 -2.77
C GLU A 144 -26.77 5.06 -3.02
N VAL A 145 -26.65 5.45 -4.27
CA VAL A 145 -26.76 6.85 -4.67
C VAL A 145 -28.20 7.28 -4.44
N VAL A 146 -28.50 7.67 -3.21
CA VAL A 146 -29.75 8.34 -2.91
C VAL A 146 -29.69 9.69 -3.61
N GLU A 147 -30.54 9.89 -4.63
CA GLU A 147 -30.88 11.25 -5.05
C GLU A 147 -31.31 12.00 -3.79
N LYS A 148 -30.39 12.81 -3.26
CA LYS A 148 -30.71 13.65 -2.11
C LYS A 148 -31.74 14.64 -2.61
N GLU A 149 -32.98 14.50 -2.16
CA GLU A 149 -33.92 15.61 -2.20
C GLU A 149 -33.23 16.80 -1.55
N ILE A 150 -33.11 17.87 -2.29
CA ILE A 150 -32.43 19.07 -1.83
C ILE A 150 -33.21 19.58 -0.62
N ASP A 151 -32.51 19.75 0.51
CA ASP A 151 -33.12 20.33 1.71
C ASP A 151 -33.80 21.65 1.32
N PRO A 152 -35.13 21.82 1.57
CA PRO A 152 -35.84 23.05 1.20
C PRO A 152 -35.21 24.34 1.72
N ARG A 153 -34.38 24.24 2.77
CA ARG A 153 -33.63 25.38 3.32
C ARG A 153 -32.46 25.78 2.41
N LEU A 154 -31.93 24.86 1.60
CA LEU A 154 -30.82 25.10 0.67
C LEU A 154 -31.33 25.46 -0.73
N GLU A 155 -32.63 25.35 -1.00
CA GLU A 155 -33.22 25.66 -2.31
C GLU A 155 -32.97 27.13 -2.70
N LYS A 156 -32.98 28.05 -1.73
CA LYS A 156 -32.66 29.45 -1.94
C LYS A 156 -31.20 29.74 -2.35
N LEU A 157 -30.28 28.79 -2.10
CA LEU A 157 -28.88 28.92 -2.51
C LEU A 157 -28.68 28.61 -3.98
N LYS A 158 -29.58 27.87 -4.63
CA LYS A 158 -29.56 27.63 -6.09
C LYS A 158 -29.71 28.93 -6.86
N GLU A 159 -30.55 29.84 -6.39
CA GLU A 159 -30.77 31.15 -7.02
C GLU A 159 -29.49 32.04 -7.04
N PHE A 160 -28.57 31.79 -6.08
CA PHE A 160 -27.28 32.50 -6.01
C PHE A 160 -26.18 31.86 -6.87
N LEU A 161 -26.32 30.57 -7.24
CA LEU A 161 -25.34 29.85 -8.06
C LEU A 161 -25.57 29.95 -9.56
N GLY A 162 -26.69 30.55 -10.01
CA GLY A 162 -26.89 30.96 -11.41
C GLY A 162 -27.19 29.77 -12.35
N GLU A 163 -27.81 28.67 -11.87
CA GLU A 163 -28.45 27.65 -12.69
C GLU A 163 -29.96 27.64 -12.52
#